data_5ebb1a85fae9a9118ef4087867e34eba
#
_entry.id   5ebb1a85fae9a9118ef4087867e34eba
#
_cell.length_a   1.000
_cell.length_b   1.000
_cell.length_c   1.000
_cell.angle_alpha   90.00
_cell.angle_beta   90.00
_cell.angle_gamma   90.00
#
_symmetry.space_group_name_H-M   'P 1'
#
loop_
_entity.id
_entity.type
_entity.pdbx_description
1 polymer ?
#
loop_
_entity_poly.entity_id
_entity_poly.type
_entity_poly.pdbx_seq_one_letter_code
_entity_poly.pdbx_strand_id
1 'polypeptide(L)'
;MKSILIKKNILIVSLLIYFLIGSIYSINTGLSHDEFHEQRNWEYNVALFNNFFFSIPLSEAFLNYPDKYYGIGFQIISQPIQFLLSDFIKNFQNVDSTTAHLLGKHFVSFCFFLISGIFVYLILSKIVNNNFFLYTATSIYLIYPYLLGHSFFNPKDIPFLTIWLICTYLSTNLFVNLLSSSHLYFKQIFLISLFTALLLSIRISGILIFIQYLFTFIIYLNSEKIKFSPFFKKNYSKIVFFLLSTLILTYLF
;
A
#
# COMPACT_ATOMS: atom_id res chain seq x y z
N MET A 1 37.19 -2.92 -6.76
CA MET A 1 36.15 -2.37 -7.66
C MET A 1 35.45 -3.43 -8.51
N LYS A 2 36.14 -4.28 -9.30
CA LYS A 2 35.49 -5.31 -10.15
C LYS A 2 34.61 -6.29 -9.37
N SER A 3 35.02 -6.79 -8.20
CA SER A 3 34.21 -7.74 -7.39
C SER A 3 32.89 -7.14 -6.85
N ILE A 4 32.87 -5.86 -6.52
CA ILE A 4 31.69 -5.16 -6.05
C ILE A 4 30.69 -4.96 -7.21
N LEU A 5 31.20 -4.64 -8.40
CA LEU A 5 30.40 -4.49 -9.60
C LEU A 5 29.71 -5.80 -10.00
N ILE A 6 30.46 -6.92 -9.94
CA ILE A 6 29.92 -8.27 -10.24
C ILE A 6 28.82 -8.64 -9.25
N LYS A 7 29.03 -8.42 -7.95
CA LYS A 7 28.01 -8.71 -6.91
C LYS A 7 26.73 -7.88 -7.11
N LYS A 8 26.87 -6.61 -7.48
CA LYS A 8 25.72 -5.74 -7.77
C LYS A 8 24.93 -6.23 -9.00
N ASN A 9 25.63 -6.63 -10.06
CA ASN A 9 24.98 -7.14 -11.28
C ASN A 9 24.23 -8.46 -11.03
N ILE A 10 24.82 -9.38 -10.25
CA ILE A 10 24.17 -10.64 -9.87
C ILE A 10 22.88 -10.36 -9.09
N LEU A 11 22.89 -9.44 -8.12
CA LEU A 11 21.71 -9.08 -7.36
C LEU A 11 20.60 -8.51 -8.26
N ILE A 12 20.94 -7.60 -9.17
CA ILE A 12 19.96 -7.02 -10.11
C ILE A 12 19.35 -8.11 -10.99
N VAL A 13 20.17 -9.00 -11.55
CA VAL A 13 19.71 -10.11 -12.39
C VAL A 13 18.80 -11.04 -11.58
N SER A 14 19.16 -11.38 -10.35
CA SER A 14 18.32 -12.23 -9.49
C SER A 14 16.97 -11.61 -9.19
N LEU A 15 16.92 -10.30 -8.91
CA LEU A 15 15.67 -9.57 -8.69
C LEU A 15 14.81 -9.49 -9.96
N LEU A 16 15.43 -9.31 -11.13
CA LEU A 16 14.73 -9.33 -12.40
C LEU A 16 14.13 -10.72 -12.70
N ILE A 17 14.89 -11.78 -12.46
CA ILE A 17 14.38 -13.16 -12.61
C ILE A 17 13.22 -13.41 -11.65
N TYR A 18 13.37 -13.01 -10.39
CA TYR A 18 12.31 -13.14 -9.38
C TYR A 18 11.05 -12.39 -9.80
N PHE A 19 11.20 -11.15 -10.30
CA PHE A 19 10.09 -10.35 -10.81
C PHE A 19 9.40 -11.03 -12.00
N LEU A 20 10.16 -11.52 -12.99
CA LEU A 20 9.59 -12.16 -14.17
C LEU A 20 8.85 -13.45 -13.81
N ILE A 21 9.47 -14.31 -12.99
CA ILE A 21 8.86 -15.56 -12.55
C ILE A 21 7.58 -15.27 -11.76
N GLY A 22 7.65 -14.38 -10.77
CA GLY A 22 6.49 -14.05 -9.93
C GLY A 22 5.36 -13.39 -10.73
N SER A 23 5.68 -12.56 -11.72
CA SER A 23 4.68 -11.96 -12.62
C SER A 23 3.94 -13.02 -13.45
N ILE A 24 4.67 -14.02 -13.96
CA ILE A 24 4.06 -15.13 -14.69
C ILE A 24 3.18 -15.96 -13.74
N TYR A 25 3.68 -16.30 -12.56
CA TYR A 25 2.90 -17.06 -11.58
C TYR A 25 1.64 -16.31 -11.14
N SER A 26 1.72 -15.00 -10.92
CA SER A 26 0.56 -14.21 -10.49
C SER A 26 -0.58 -14.26 -11.51
N ILE A 27 -0.33 -14.08 -12.79
CA ILE A 27 -1.37 -14.13 -13.82
C ILE A 27 -1.85 -15.56 -14.12
N ASN A 28 -1.14 -16.59 -13.66
CA ASN A 28 -1.53 -18.00 -13.80
C ASN A 28 -2.25 -18.57 -12.56
N THR A 29 -2.40 -17.76 -11.51
CA THR A 29 -3.12 -18.17 -10.30
C THR A 29 -4.62 -18.06 -10.51
N GLY A 30 -5.38 -19.04 -10.03
CA GLY A 30 -6.84 -19.04 -10.16
C GLY A 30 -7.50 -17.88 -9.40
N LEU A 31 -8.66 -17.44 -9.89
CA LEU A 31 -9.43 -16.36 -9.28
C LEU A 31 -10.04 -16.79 -7.95
N SER A 32 -10.00 -15.92 -6.96
CA SER A 32 -10.68 -16.09 -5.68
C SER A 32 -12.10 -15.51 -5.71
N HIS A 33 -12.97 -15.98 -4.82
CA HIS A 33 -14.32 -15.45 -4.72
C HIS A 33 -14.35 -13.96 -4.35
N ASP A 34 -13.42 -13.53 -3.52
CA ASP A 34 -13.33 -12.14 -3.06
C ASP A 34 -13.07 -11.15 -4.19
N GLU A 35 -12.43 -11.57 -5.28
CA GLU A 35 -12.10 -10.68 -6.39
C GLU A 35 -13.32 -10.18 -7.16
N PHE A 36 -14.35 -11.02 -7.27
CA PHE A 36 -15.62 -10.63 -7.86
C PHE A 36 -16.36 -9.62 -6.98
N HIS A 37 -16.29 -9.77 -5.64
CA HIS A 37 -16.82 -8.78 -4.71
C HIS A 37 -16.08 -7.45 -4.82
N GLU A 38 -14.76 -7.48 -4.89
CA GLU A 38 -13.93 -6.29 -5.07
C GLU A 38 -14.23 -5.57 -6.39
N GLN A 39 -14.42 -6.33 -7.48
CA GLN A 39 -14.78 -5.76 -8.76
C GLN A 39 -16.17 -5.11 -8.71
N ARG A 40 -17.13 -5.74 -8.05
CA ARG A 40 -18.48 -5.18 -7.86
C ARG A 40 -18.46 -3.92 -7.00
N ASN A 41 -17.66 -3.90 -5.93
CA ASN A 41 -17.46 -2.70 -5.11
C ASN A 41 -16.91 -1.54 -5.94
N TRP A 42 -15.94 -1.81 -6.82
CA TRP A 42 -15.43 -0.82 -7.75
C TRP A 42 -16.52 -0.26 -8.67
N GLU A 43 -17.29 -1.12 -9.32
CA GLU A 43 -18.36 -0.73 -10.24
C GLU A 43 -19.42 0.14 -9.54
N TYR A 44 -19.77 -0.19 -8.30
CA TYR A 44 -20.73 0.58 -7.50
C TYR A 44 -20.17 1.95 -7.08
N ASN A 45 -18.90 2.03 -6.73
CA ASN A 45 -18.28 3.32 -6.41
C ASN A 45 -18.15 4.21 -7.64
N VAL A 46 -17.85 3.65 -8.81
CA VAL A 46 -17.89 4.38 -10.08
C VAL A 46 -19.31 4.85 -10.41
N ALA A 47 -20.33 4.02 -10.17
CA ALA A 47 -21.72 4.42 -10.36
C ALA A 47 -22.11 5.57 -9.42
N LEU A 48 -21.66 5.54 -8.15
CA LEU A 48 -21.89 6.61 -7.18
C LEU A 48 -21.19 7.90 -7.61
N PHE A 49 -19.96 7.83 -8.07
CA PHE A 49 -19.22 8.96 -8.61
C PHE A 49 -19.95 9.57 -9.81
N ASN A 50 -20.40 8.75 -10.74
CA ASN A 50 -21.15 9.18 -11.92
C ASN A 50 -22.50 9.81 -11.54
N ASN A 51 -23.19 9.30 -10.52
CA ASN A 51 -24.41 9.92 -9.99
C ASN A 51 -24.13 11.31 -9.42
N PHE A 52 -23.07 11.43 -8.61
CA PHE A 52 -22.74 12.69 -7.94
C PHE A 52 -22.31 13.79 -8.94
N PHE A 53 -21.45 13.48 -9.90
CA PHE A 53 -20.88 14.47 -10.83
C PHE A 53 -21.69 14.67 -12.10
N PHE A 54 -22.39 13.64 -12.58
CA PHE A 54 -23.08 13.66 -13.87
C PHE A 54 -24.59 13.40 -13.75
N SER A 55 -25.12 13.28 -12.53
CA SER A 55 -26.54 13.03 -12.26
C SER A 55 -27.11 11.77 -12.92
N ILE A 56 -26.27 10.76 -13.16
CA ILE A 56 -26.68 9.47 -13.70
C ILE A 56 -27.43 8.69 -12.60
N PRO A 57 -28.66 8.22 -12.81
CA PRO A 57 -29.44 7.53 -11.79
C PRO A 57 -28.75 6.25 -11.29
N LEU A 58 -28.81 6.00 -9.98
CA LEU A 58 -28.33 4.75 -9.38
C LEU A 58 -29.31 3.61 -9.66
N SER A 59 -28.80 2.43 -9.93
CA SER A 59 -29.62 1.23 -10.12
C SER A 59 -30.20 0.73 -8.78
N GLU A 60 -31.35 0.02 -8.84
CA GLU A 60 -31.91 -0.65 -7.66
C GLU A 60 -30.93 -1.67 -7.05
N ALA A 61 -30.15 -2.34 -7.89
CA ALA A 61 -29.12 -3.26 -7.44
C ALA A 61 -28.05 -2.56 -6.57
N PHE A 62 -27.66 -1.32 -6.91
CA PHE A 62 -26.79 -0.50 -6.07
C PHE A 62 -27.44 -0.17 -4.73
N LEU A 63 -28.71 0.28 -4.74
CA LEU A 63 -29.41 0.69 -3.51
C LEU A 63 -29.51 -0.45 -2.49
N ASN A 64 -29.66 -1.68 -2.97
CA ASN A 64 -29.83 -2.88 -2.15
C ASN A 64 -28.53 -3.62 -1.83
N TYR A 65 -27.38 -3.18 -2.38
CA TYR A 65 -26.09 -3.85 -2.15
C TYR A 65 -25.53 -3.48 -0.77
N PRO A 66 -25.28 -4.47 0.13
CA PRO A 66 -24.88 -4.19 1.51
C PRO A 66 -23.47 -3.59 1.61
N ASP A 67 -22.55 -4.00 0.72
CA ASP A 67 -21.13 -3.62 0.79
C ASP A 67 -20.78 -2.39 -0.09
N LYS A 68 -21.78 -1.62 -0.54
CA LYS A 68 -21.62 -0.47 -1.44
C LYS A 68 -20.69 0.64 -0.93
N TYR A 69 -20.45 0.69 0.37
CA TYR A 69 -19.54 1.67 1.00
C TYR A 69 -18.18 1.08 1.35
N TYR A 70 -17.86 -0.10 0.82
CA TYR A 70 -16.54 -0.70 1.05
C TYR A 70 -15.46 0.10 0.30
N GLY A 71 -14.34 0.37 0.98
CA GLY A 71 -13.26 1.17 0.40
C GLY A 71 -12.62 0.52 -0.82
N ILE A 72 -12.27 1.33 -1.80
CA ILE A 72 -11.76 0.93 -3.11
C ILE A 72 -10.32 1.41 -3.38
N GLY A 73 -9.58 1.81 -2.35
CA GLY A 73 -8.26 2.43 -2.53
C GLY A 73 -7.28 1.61 -3.34
N PHE A 74 -7.26 0.28 -3.21
CA PHE A 74 -6.42 -0.55 -4.06
C PHE A 74 -6.94 -0.58 -5.51
N GLN A 75 -8.26 -0.58 -5.69
CA GLN A 75 -8.89 -0.62 -7.01
C GLN A 75 -8.54 0.62 -7.85
N ILE A 76 -8.53 1.81 -7.24
CA ILE A 76 -8.15 3.06 -7.91
C ILE A 76 -6.75 2.94 -8.55
N ILE A 77 -5.82 2.27 -7.86
CA ILE A 77 -4.45 2.08 -8.38
C ILE A 77 -4.38 0.93 -9.40
N SER A 78 -5.08 -0.17 -9.14
CA SER A 78 -4.97 -1.38 -9.93
C SER A 78 -5.75 -1.33 -11.25
N GLN A 79 -6.91 -0.68 -11.29
CA GLN A 79 -7.80 -0.65 -12.47
C GLN A 79 -7.13 -0.14 -13.76
N PRO A 80 -6.39 0.98 -13.74
CA PRO A 80 -5.70 1.42 -14.97
C PRO A 80 -4.70 0.40 -15.49
N ILE A 81 -3.99 -0.29 -14.58
CA ILE A 81 -2.99 -1.30 -14.94
C ILE A 81 -3.69 -2.57 -15.45
N GLN A 82 -4.77 -2.99 -14.79
CA GLN A 82 -5.61 -4.12 -15.25
C GLN A 82 -6.10 -3.89 -16.67
N PHE A 83 -6.61 -2.68 -16.95
CA PHE A 83 -7.08 -2.32 -18.28
C PHE A 83 -5.98 -2.43 -19.33
N LEU A 84 -4.77 -1.93 -19.03
CA LEU A 84 -3.62 -2.00 -19.94
C LEU A 84 -3.14 -3.44 -20.20
N LEU A 85 -3.28 -4.34 -19.21
CA LEU A 85 -2.79 -5.71 -19.30
C LEU A 85 -3.85 -6.69 -19.80
N SER A 86 -5.13 -6.34 -19.78
CA SER A 86 -6.24 -7.27 -20.06
C SER A 86 -6.15 -7.93 -21.43
N ASP A 87 -5.85 -7.18 -22.48
CA ASP A 87 -5.73 -7.74 -23.84
C ASP A 87 -4.52 -8.67 -23.98
N PHE A 88 -3.39 -8.33 -23.36
CA PHE A 88 -2.22 -9.19 -23.32
C PHE A 88 -2.52 -10.50 -22.59
N ILE A 89 -3.11 -10.44 -21.40
CA ILE A 89 -3.43 -11.62 -20.58
C ILE A 89 -4.48 -12.48 -21.29
N LYS A 90 -5.51 -11.87 -21.86
CA LYS A 90 -6.53 -12.57 -22.64
C LYS A 90 -5.94 -13.45 -23.73
N ASN A 91 -5.03 -12.89 -24.52
CA ASN A 91 -4.38 -13.60 -25.63
C ASN A 91 -3.37 -14.63 -25.13
N PHE A 92 -2.63 -14.31 -24.06
CA PHE A 92 -1.60 -15.18 -23.49
C PHE A 92 -2.19 -16.41 -22.81
N GLN A 93 -3.29 -16.23 -22.05
CA GLN A 93 -3.96 -17.28 -21.26
C GLN A 93 -5.13 -17.94 -22.01
N ASN A 94 -5.56 -17.37 -23.16
CA ASN A 94 -6.75 -17.80 -23.90
C ASN A 94 -8.02 -17.85 -23.00
N VAL A 95 -8.24 -16.80 -22.22
CA VAL A 95 -9.38 -16.64 -21.30
C VAL A 95 -10.30 -15.53 -21.80
N ASP A 96 -11.51 -15.43 -21.21
CA ASP A 96 -12.42 -14.32 -21.49
C ASP A 96 -11.92 -12.98 -20.94
N SER A 97 -12.51 -11.88 -21.42
CA SER A 97 -12.06 -10.52 -21.08
C SER A 97 -12.21 -10.18 -19.60
N THR A 98 -13.25 -10.72 -18.92
CA THR A 98 -13.48 -10.47 -17.49
C THR A 98 -12.43 -11.17 -16.66
N THR A 99 -12.16 -12.44 -16.95
CA THR A 99 -11.10 -13.21 -16.29
C THR A 99 -9.73 -12.55 -16.51
N ALA A 100 -9.40 -12.15 -17.75
CA ALA A 100 -8.15 -11.46 -18.05
C ALA A 100 -7.98 -10.16 -17.25
N HIS A 101 -9.06 -9.39 -17.10
CA HIS A 101 -9.07 -8.17 -16.33
C HIS A 101 -8.78 -8.44 -14.84
N LEU A 102 -9.42 -9.45 -14.24
CA LEU A 102 -9.18 -9.84 -12.85
C LEU A 102 -7.77 -10.39 -12.64
N LEU A 103 -7.24 -11.20 -13.57
CA LEU A 103 -5.85 -11.67 -13.50
C LEU A 103 -4.83 -10.54 -13.58
N GLY A 104 -5.15 -9.44 -14.25
CA GLY A 104 -4.34 -8.22 -14.23
C GLY A 104 -4.18 -7.64 -12.82
N LYS A 105 -5.17 -7.82 -11.94
CA LYS A 105 -5.12 -7.41 -10.52
C LYS A 105 -4.07 -8.21 -9.74
N HIS A 106 -3.92 -9.50 -10.06
CA HIS A 106 -2.90 -10.36 -9.45
C HIS A 106 -1.48 -9.83 -9.68
N PHE A 107 -1.20 -9.43 -10.92
CA PHE A 107 0.08 -8.81 -11.25
C PHE A 107 0.33 -7.56 -10.40
N VAL A 108 -0.67 -6.68 -10.26
CA VAL A 108 -0.55 -5.48 -9.43
C VAL A 108 -0.34 -5.83 -7.96
N SER A 109 -1.06 -6.84 -7.44
CA SER A 109 -0.89 -7.34 -6.08
C SER A 109 0.54 -7.83 -5.83
N PHE A 110 1.10 -8.59 -6.78
CA PHE A 110 2.50 -9.03 -6.73
C PHE A 110 3.49 -7.85 -6.76
N CYS A 111 3.25 -6.84 -7.58
CA CYS A 111 4.07 -5.61 -7.56
C CYS A 111 4.02 -4.91 -6.21
N PHE A 112 2.86 -4.83 -5.55
CA PHE A 112 2.73 -4.31 -4.19
C PHE A 112 3.56 -5.13 -3.20
N PHE A 113 3.55 -6.46 -3.30
CA PHE A 113 4.41 -7.30 -2.47
C PHE A 113 5.89 -6.99 -2.64
N LEU A 114 6.37 -6.78 -3.86
CA LEU A 114 7.76 -6.37 -4.09
C LEU A 114 8.07 -5.01 -3.46
N ILE A 115 7.16 -4.05 -3.60
CA ILE A 115 7.27 -2.74 -2.94
C ILE A 115 7.33 -2.92 -1.41
N SER A 116 6.53 -3.80 -0.83
CA SER A 116 6.58 -4.10 0.60
C SER A 116 7.96 -4.59 1.04
N GLY A 117 8.60 -5.45 0.25
CA GLY A 117 9.97 -5.90 0.48
C GLY A 117 10.99 -4.77 0.51
N ILE A 118 10.84 -3.77 -0.38
CA ILE A 118 11.68 -2.56 -0.35
C ILE A 118 11.49 -1.82 0.97
N PHE A 119 10.25 -1.65 1.45
CA PHE A 119 10.00 -0.95 2.71
C PHE A 119 10.45 -1.75 3.93
N VAL A 120 10.37 -3.07 3.92
CA VAL A 120 11.00 -3.94 4.93
C VAL A 120 12.50 -3.67 4.98
N TYR A 121 13.20 -3.68 3.85
CA TYR A 121 14.62 -3.34 3.78
C TYR A 121 14.92 -1.95 4.34
N LEU A 122 14.15 -0.93 3.93
CA LEU A 122 14.35 0.45 4.38
C LEU A 122 14.10 0.63 5.89
N ILE A 123 13.13 -0.06 6.47
CA ILE A 123 12.85 -0.03 7.92
C ILE A 123 13.99 -0.73 8.66
N LEU A 124 14.37 -1.93 8.23
CA LEU A 124 15.46 -2.69 8.85
C LEU A 124 16.79 -1.96 8.77
N SER A 125 17.08 -1.25 7.68
CA SER A 125 18.33 -0.47 7.52
C SER A 125 18.51 0.66 8.52
N LYS A 126 17.44 1.06 9.23
CA LYS A 126 17.52 2.04 10.32
C LYS A 126 17.90 1.43 11.67
N ILE A 127 17.79 0.12 11.80
CA ILE A 127 17.98 -0.61 13.05
C ILE A 127 19.25 -1.46 13.00
N VAL A 128 19.55 -2.02 11.82
CA VAL A 128 20.64 -2.99 11.61
C VAL A 128 21.69 -2.41 10.70
N ASN A 129 22.94 -2.34 11.18
CA ASN A 129 24.09 -1.84 10.41
C ASN A 129 24.78 -2.92 9.56
N ASN A 130 24.43 -4.20 9.72
CA ASN A 130 25.04 -5.30 9.00
C ASN A 130 24.30 -5.62 7.71
N ASN A 131 24.90 -5.35 6.58
CA ASN A 131 24.32 -5.57 5.26
C ASN A 131 23.94 -7.04 5.00
N PHE A 132 24.69 -7.99 5.53
CA PHE A 132 24.34 -9.40 5.38
C PHE A 132 22.98 -9.72 6.03
N PHE A 133 22.77 -9.25 7.26
CA PHE A 133 21.47 -9.41 7.93
C PHE A 133 20.34 -8.71 7.19
N LEU A 134 20.58 -7.51 6.66
CA LEU A 134 19.56 -6.76 5.91
C LEU A 134 19.11 -7.54 4.68
N TYR A 135 20.04 -8.00 3.86
CA TYR A 135 19.71 -8.77 2.66
C TYR A 135 19.06 -10.11 3.00
N THR A 136 19.58 -10.81 4.01
CA THR A 136 19.03 -12.11 4.43
C THR A 136 17.59 -11.96 4.94
N ALA A 137 17.32 -11.02 5.85
CA ALA A 137 15.99 -10.80 6.39
C ALA A 137 14.98 -10.38 5.31
N THR A 138 15.39 -9.48 4.40
CA THR A 138 14.55 -9.06 3.27
C THR A 138 14.29 -10.23 2.30
N SER A 139 15.30 -11.07 2.04
CA SER A 139 15.12 -12.25 1.19
C SER A 139 14.18 -13.26 1.83
N ILE A 140 14.33 -13.53 3.13
CA ILE A 140 13.40 -14.41 3.88
C ILE A 140 11.98 -13.88 3.79
N TYR A 141 11.78 -12.57 3.95
CA TYR A 141 10.46 -11.95 3.79
C TYR A 141 9.87 -12.19 2.39
N LEU A 142 10.66 -11.96 1.34
CA LEU A 142 10.20 -12.09 -0.05
C LEU A 142 9.93 -13.55 -0.48
N ILE A 143 10.61 -14.53 0.12
CA ILE A 143 10.38 -15.95 -0.18
C ILE A 143 9.49 -16.64 0.85
N TYR A 144 8.99 -15.93 1.87
CA TYR A 144 8.12 -16.52 2.89
C TYR A 144 6.84 -17.08 2.23
N PRO A 145 6.60 -18.40 2.29
CA PRO A 145 5.61 -19.05 1.43
C PRO A 145 4.20 -18.51 1.56
N TYR A 146 3.79 -18.14 2.78
CA TYR A 146 2.47 -17.59 3.04
C TYR A 146 2.28 -16.23 2.34
N LEU A 147 3.20 -15.28 2.54
CA LEU A 147 3.11 -13.94 1.94
C LEU A 147 3.28 -14.00 0.42
N LEU A 148 4.23 -14.79 -0.05
CA LEU A 148 4.45 -14.98 -1.48
C LEU A 148 3.23 -15.60 -2.16
N GLY A 149 2.64 -16.64 -1.57
CA GLY A 149 1.42 -17.25 -2.08
C GLY A 149 0.26 -16.25 -2.15
N HIS A 150 0.02 -15.51 -1.06
CA HIS A 150 -1.01 -14.47 -1.02
C HIS A 150 -0.76 -13.33 -2.01
N SER A 151 0.50 -13.02 -2.33
CA SER A 151 0.83 -11.96 -3.28
C SER A 151 0.31 -12.23 -4.70
N PHE A 152 0.03 -13.48 -5.03
CA PHE A 152 -0.43 -13.86 -6.36
C PHE A 152 -1.94 -13.70 -6.58
N PHE A 153 -2.75 -13.60 -5.51
CA PHE A 153 -4.21 -13.56 -5.66
C PHE A 153 -4.97 -12.73 -4.62
N ASN A 154 -4.29 -12.22 -3.57
CA ASN A 154 -5.00 -11.52 -2.49
C ASN A 154 -4.96 -10.01 -2.69
N PRO A 155 -6.04 -9.39 -3.22
CA PRO A 155 -6.08 -7.95 -3.52
C PRO A 155 -6.37 -7.07 -2.31
N LYS A 156 -6.54 -7.66 -1.11
CA LYS A 156 -6.81 -6.93 0.14
C LYS A 156 -5.61 -6.91 1.06
N ASP A 157 -5.13 -8.09 1.47
CA ASP A 157 -4.15 -8.19 2.55
C ASP A 157 -2.75 -7.74 2.11
N ILE A 158 -2.36 -8.05 0.88
CA ILE A 158 -1.04 -7.66 0.38
C ILE A 158 -0.92 -6.15 0.13
N PRO A 159 -1.86 -5.48 -0.56
CA PRO A 159 -1.84 -4.02 -0.64
C PRO A 159 -1.93 -3.35 0.72
N PHE A 160 -2.78 -3.86 1.62
CA PHE A 160 -2.89 -3.36 2.99
C PHE A 160 -1.55 -3.44 3.74
N LEU A 161 -0.90 -4.61 3.74
CA LEU A 161 0.43 -4.80 4.33
C LEU A 161 1.46 -3.82 3.75
N THR A 162 1.45 -3.66 2.43
CA THR A 162 2.38 -2.76 1.73
C THR A 162 2.21 -1.32 2.18
N ILE A 163 0.98 -0.82 2.17
CA ILE A 163 0.69 0.56 2.58
C ILE A 163 0.95 0.75 4.08
N TRP A 164 0.67 -0.25 4.92
CA TRP A 164 1.05 -0.22 6.33
C TRP A 164 2.56 -0.05 6.53
N LEU A 165 3.38 -0.80 5.81
CA LEU A 165 4.84 -0.67 5.85
C LEU A 165 5.33 0.70 5.36
N ILE A 166 4.69 1.26 4.32
CA ILE A 166 4.97 2.62 3.85
C ILE A 166 4.67 3.63 4.96
N CYS A 167 3.50 3.55 5.60
CA CYS A 167 3.11 4.40 6.71
C CYS A 167 4.09 4.28 7.89
N THR A 168 4.52 3.06 8.22
CA THR A 168 5.51 2.79 9.27
C THR A 168 6.85 3.45 8.94
N TYR A 169 7.34 3.31 7.72
CA TYR A 169 8.58 3.95 7.27
C TYR A 169 8.50 5.48 7.30
N LEU A 170 7.40 6.04 6.79
CA LEU A 170 7.21 7.49 6.76
C LEU A 170 7.10 8.07 8.18
N SER A 171 6.37 7.41 9.08
CA SER A 171 6.27 7.85 10.48
C SER A 171 7.62 7.75 11.20
N THR A 172 8.37 6.67 10.99
CA THR A 172 9.73 6.53 11.54
C THR A 172 10.63 7.66 11.06
N ASN A 173 10.62 7.98 9.76
CA ASN A 173 11.39 9.10 9.22
C ASN A 173 10.97 10.46 9.80
N LEU A 174 9.67 10.67 9.96
CA LEU A 174 9.16 11.88 10.58
C LEU A 174 9.73 12.06 12.00
N PHE A 175 9.68 11.00 12.82
CA PHE A 175 10.18 11.06 14.18
C PHE A 175 11.70 11.19 14.25
N VAL A 176 12.46 10.51 13.41
CA VAL A 176 13.92 10.71 13.30
C VAL A 176 14.26 12.15 12.92
N ASN A 177 13.52 12.76 12.00
CA ASN A 177 13.71 14.16 11.63
C ASN A 177 13.32 15.13 12.77
N LEU A 178 12.31 14.79 13.57
CA LEU A 178 11.96 15.55 14.76
C LEU A 178 13.07 15.55 15.83
N LEU A 179 13.76 14.41 16.01
CA LEU A 179 14.92 14.30 16.90
C LEU A 179 16.06 15.23 16.48
N SER A 180 16.27 15.40 15.17
CA SER A 180 17.36 16.21 14.64
C SER A 180 17.04 17.69 14.49
N SER A 181 15.81 18.06 14.09
CA SER A 181 15.44 19.42 13.69
C SER A 181 14.33 20.07 14.51
N SER A 182 13.63 19.31 15.37
CA SER A 182 12.43 19.74 16.11
C SER A 182 11.32 20.41 15.26
N HIS A 183 11.37 20.26 13.92
CA HIS A 183 10.40 20.85 12.99
C HIS A 183 9.69 19.76 12.17
N LEU A 184 8.36 19.89 12.08
CA LEU A 184 7.52 19.13 11.16
C LEU A 184 7.44 19.87 9.81
N TYR A 185 7.62 19.18 8.70
CA TYR A 185 7.46 19.74 7.36
C TYR A 185 6.11 19.34 6.77
N PHE A 186 5.39 20.28 6.17
CA PHE A 186 4.08 20.03 5.57
C PHE A 186 4.11 18.91 4.51
N LYS A 187 5.18 18.84 3.70
CA LYS A 187 5.35 17.75 2.72
C LYS A 187 5.34 16.36 3.36
N GLN A 188 6.03 16.19 4.50
CA GLN A 188 6.06 14.91 5.21
C GLN A 188 4.69 14.56 5.80
N ILE A 189 4.02 15.56 6.38
CA ILE A 189 2.67 15.41 6.92
C ILE A 189 1.69 15.03 5.81
N PHE A 190 1.74 15.69 4.65
CA PHE A 190 0.89 15.37 3.52
C PHE A 190 1.11 13.93 3.02
N LEU A 191 2.37 13.49 2.88
CA LEU A 191 2.68 12.12 2.46
C LEU A 191 2.14 11.07 3.46
N ILE A 192 2.31 11.29 4.76
CA ILE A 192 1.74 10.39 5.77
C ILE A 192 0.22 10.39 5.69
N SER A 193 -0.42 11.55 5.53
CA SER A 193 -1.88 11.66 5.38
C SER A 193 -2.37 10.88 4.16
N LEU A 194 -1.69 11.03 3.02
CA LEU A 194 -2.04 10.36 1.77
C LEU A 194 -2.00 8.83 1.91
N PHE A 195 -0.91 8.28 2.45
CA PHE A 195 -0.78 6.83 2.61
C PHE A 195 -1.66 6.30 3.76
N THR A 196 -1.92 7.10 4.81
CA THR A 196 -2.88 6.72 5.87
C THR A 196 -4.30 6.67 5.31
N ALA A 197 -4.71 7.64 4.49
CA ALA A 197 -5.99 7.64 3.84
C ALA A 197 -6.16 6.44 2.89
N LEU A 198 -5.14 6.14 2.10
CA LEU A 198 -5.11 4.96 1.24
C LEU A 198 -5.20 3.66 2.05
N LEU A 199 -4.52 3.57 3.20
CA LEU A 199 -4.60 2.43 4.10
C LEU A 199 -6.04 2.21 4.61
N LEU A 200 -6.70 3.29 5.04
CA LEU A 200 -8.10 3.26 5.52
C LEU A 200 -9.06 2.87 4.41
N SER A 201 -8.82 3.31 3.18
CA SER A 201 -9.66 3.00 2.03
C SER A 201 -9.47 1.57 1.50
N ILE A 202 -8.36 0.90 1.81
CA ILE A 202 -8.20 -0.54 1.51
C ILE A 202 -8.94 -1.38 2.54
N ARG A 203 -8.78 -1.07 3.84
CA ARG A 203 -9.47 -1.78 4.94
C ARG A 203 -9.68 -0.83 6.12
N ILE A 204 -10.87 -0.84 6.69
CA ILE A 204 -11.19 -0.04 7.89
C ILE A 204 -10.28 -0.38 9.08
N SER A 205 -9.75 -1.61 9.16
CA SER A 205 -8.77 -2.00 10.17
C SER A 205 -7.47 -1.17 10.11
N GLY A 206 -7.23 -0.44 9.01
CA GLY A 206 -6.16 0.55 8.89
C GLY A 206 -6.19 1.62 9.98
N ILE A 207 -7.32 1.83 10.65
CA ILE A 207 -7.44 2.74 11.80
C ILE A 207 -6.45 2.40 12.93
N LEU A 208 -6.02 1.15 13.03
CA LEU A 208 -5.02 0.73 14.02
C LEU A 208 -3.64 1.38 13.82
N ILE A 209 -3.36 1.94 12.64
CA ILE A 209 -2.11 2.68 12.39
C ILE A 209 -1.98 3.91 13.30
N PHE A 210 -3.10 4.52 13.69
CA PHE A 210 -3.09 5.65 14.63
C PHE A 210 -2.57 5.25 16.01
N ILE A 211 -2.82 4.01 16.45
CA ILE A 211 -2.26 3.47 17.69
C ILE A 211 -0.74 3.39 17.55
N GLN A 212 -0.22 2.90 16.43
CA GLN A 212 1.22 2.87 16.16
C GLN A 212 1.81 4.29 16.18
N TYR A 213 1.16 5.27 15.54
CA TYR A 213 1.61 6.66 15.55
C TYR A 213 1.63 7.24 16.97
N LEU A 214 0.59 6.96 17.76
CA LEU A 214 0.50 7.40 19.16
C LEU A 214 1.64 6.82 20.01
N PHE A 215 1.90 5.51 19.93
CA PHE A 215 3.00 4.88 20.65
C PHE A 215 4.35 5.48 20.25
N THR A 216 4.61 5.63 18.94
CA THR A 216 5.85 6.23 18.45
C THR A 216 6.01 7.67 18.95
N PHE A 217 4.91 8.42 18.99
CA PHE A 217 4.89 9.80 19.51
C PHE A 217 5.16 9.86 21.02
N ILE A 218 4.57 8.97 21.81
CA ILE A 218 4.82 8.89 23.27
C ILE A 218 6.30 8.57 23.53
N ILE A 219 6.87 7.60 22.79
CA ILE A 219 8.30 7.26 22.90
C ILE A 219 9.16 8.49 22.58
N TYR A 220 8.83 9.22 21.52
CA TYR A 220 9.53 10.45 21.13
C TYR A 220 9.49 11.51 22.26
N LEU A 221 8.31 11.81 22.81
CA LEU A 221 8.18 12.79 23.89
C LEU A 221 8.99 12.41 25.13
N ASN A 222 8.98 11.12 25.49
CA ASN A 222 9.72 10.61 26.64
C ASN A 222 11.24 10.66 26.43
N SER A 223 11.73 10.28 25.24
CA SER A 223 13.16 10.27 24.91
C SER A 223 13.76 11.69 24.94
N GLU A 224 13.03 12.66 24.42
CA GLU A 224 13.46 14.06 24.35
C GLU A 224 13.05 14.88 25.58
N LYS A 225 12.36 14.27 26.56
CA LYS A 225 11.81 14.95 27.77
C LYS A 225 10.95 16.17 27.44
N ILE A 226 10.25 16.12 26.30
CA ILE A 226 9.39 17.21 25.82
C ILE A 226 8.02 17.11 26.47
N LYS A 227 7.54 18.22 27.04
CA LYS A 227 6.16 18.29 27.53
C LYS A 227 5.17 18.33 26.36
N PHE A 228 4.09 17.57 26.47
CA PHE A 228 3.04 17.48 25.44
C PHE A 228 2.46 18.85 25.05
N SER A 229 2.10 19.68 26.06
CA SER A 229 1.42 20.96 25.83
C SER A 229 2.23 21.95 24.96
N PRO A 230 3.52 22.22 25.21
CA PRO A 230 4.33 23.07 24.35
C PRO A 230 4.50 22.51 22.93
N PHE A 231 4.69 21.19 22.81
CA PHE A 231 4.81 20.53 21.49
C PHE A 231 3.53 20.71 20.67
N PHE A 232 2.38 20.44 21.30
CA PHE A 232 1.08 20.56 20.66
C PHE A 232 0.80 22.00 20.19
N LYS A 233 1.04 22.99 21.06
CA LYS A 233 0.88 24.42 20.72
C LYS A 233 1.75 24.82 19.51
N LYS A 234 3.01 24.37 19.47
CA LYS A 234 3.95 24.67 18.39
C LYS A 234 3.54 24.04 17.05
N ASN A 235 2.93 22.84 17.08
CA ASN A 235 2.66 22.06 15.88
C ASN A 235 1.16 21.92 15.58
N TYR A 236 0.28 22.67 16.25
CA TYR A 236 -1.17 22.55 16.15
C TYR A 236 -1.67 22.57 14.69
N SER A 237 -1.25 23.57 13.92
CA SER A 237 -1.67 23.70 12.52
C SER A 237 -1.32 22.47 11.66
N LYS A 238 -0.19 21.84 11.93
CA LYS A 238 0.28 20.66 11.19
C LYS A 238 -0.48 19.40 11.60
N ILE A 239 -0.83 19.29 12.89
CA ILE A 239 -1.64 18.18 13.41
C ILE A 239 -3.06 18.29 12.85
N VAL A 240 -3.64 19.49 12.84
CA VAL A 240 -4.95 19.73 12.21
C VAL A 240 -4.91 19.44 10.73
N PHE A 241 -3.87 19.90 10.03
CA PHE A 241 -3.67 19.60 8.61
C PHE A 241 -3.58 18.10 8.34
N PHE A 242 -2.85 17.34 9.18
CA PHE A 242 -2.81 15.87 9.09
C PHE A 242 -4.20 15.24 9.18
N LEU A 243 -4.98 15.60 10.21
CA LEU A 243 -6.30 15.03 10.43
C LEU A 243 -7.28 15.39 9.30
N LEU A 244 -7.32 16.66 8.90
CA LEU A 244 -8.20 17.12 7.83
C LEU A 244 -7.83 16.53 6.47
N SER A 245 -6.54 16.53 6.12
CA SER A 245 -6.10 15.95 4.84
C SER A 245 -6.32 14.44 4.80
N THR A 246 -6.09 13.72 5.90
CA THR A 246 -6.41 12.28 5.97
C THR A 246 -7.91 12.04 5.77
N LEU A 247 -8.77 12.79 6.46
CA LEU A 247 -10.23 12.66 6.34
C LEU A 247 -10.70 12.92 4.89
N ILE A 248 -10.27 14.05 4.30
CA ILE A 248 -10.66 14.42 2.93
C ILE A 248 -10.16 13.38 1.92
N LEU A 249 -8.91 12.94 2.04
CA LEU A 249 -8.35 11.95 1.13
C LEU A 249 -9.00 10.57 1.30
N THR A 250 -9.37 10.17 2.53
CA THR A 250 -10.10 8.90 2.74
C THR A 250 -11.49 8.94 2.09
N TYR A 251 -12.11 10.12 2.06
CA TYR A 251 -13.40 10.28 1.37
C TYR A 251 -13.27 10.25 -0.16
N LEU A 252 -12.11 10.66 -0.70
CA LEU A 252 -11.84 10.65 -2.13
C LEU A 252 -11.40 9.27 -2.67
N PHE A 253 -10.89 8.39 -1.80
CA PHE A 253 -10.51 7.00 -2.12
C PHE A 253 -11.63 6.01 -1.80
#